data_ffc91717455f5e2f33d3e2a21e537b0e
#
_entry.id   ffc91717455f5e2f33d3e2a21e537b0e
#
_cell.length_a   1.000
_cell.length_b   1.000
_cell.length_c   1.000
_cell.angle_alpha   90.00
_cell.angle_beta   90.00
_cell.angle_gamma   90.00
#
_symmetry.space_group_name_H-M   'P 1'
#
loop_
_entity.id
_entity.type
_entity.pdbx_description
1 polymer ?
#
loop_
_entity_poly.entity_id
_entity_poly.type
_entity_poly.pdbx_seq_one_letter_code
_entity_poly.pdbx_strand_id
1 'polypeptide(L)'
;SVSATLKSLEKKGVIRIEHRRRMRECDQPSAAFSKRAGERPVLTPHQEEALAAITWASAKQDGHVVLVDGVTGSGKTEVYLRAIENELEQGRGAIVLVPEISLTPQTVARFRGRFGDTVAVLHSRMSQGERFDQWDLIREGRTRVVVGARSALFAPMENVGIVIIDEEHESSYKQDQAPRYVTRDVAEWMVRSHGAVLVLGSATPSLEALHRCAVEPSWTRVEMPGRANGKPLPDINVVDMAREFGGGNRSMFSRDLQNALFEVLDKGEKAVLLLNQRGFAQFLLCRDCGFVPECDSCSTSLTYHERAAKLVCHHCGATRPVPAVCPECGSPYLKRFGAGTQRVESELSSLVADRECRIIRMDADTTARKGDHQRLLERFAAPGAAVLLGTQMIAKGLDFDDVTLVGVINADTMLKLPDFRSSERTFDLIEQVAGRAGRAEKPGRVVVQTYSACDVAIRAAASYDRERFLAEELELREGLGYPPYVRLANVLVWGRNEDAVRTVAKGLYHDLSQLVAGKGAGWLVLPPTPCVLERLKGSWR
;
A
#
# COMPACT_ATOMS: atom_id res chain seq x y z
N SER A 1 -0.28 38.45 -37.08
CA SER A 1 -0.71 37.58 -35.95
C SER A 1 -1.72 38.35 -35.11
N VAL A 2 -2.74 37.69 -34.58
CA VAL A 2 -3.81 38.29 -33.74
C VAL A 2 -3.21 39.11 -32.58
N SER A 3 -2.13 38.67 -32.01
CA SER A 3 -1.42 39.36 -30.91
C SER A 3 -0.87 40.75 -31.31
N ALA A 4 -0.36 40.89 -32.54
CA ALA A 4 0.16 42.17 -33.03
C ALA A 4 -0.96 43.17 -33.28
N THR A 5 -2.10 42.70 -33.79
CA THR A 5 -3.28 43.54 -34.01
C THR A 5 -3.87 44.01 -32.70
N LEU A 6 -3.99 43.13 -31.69
CA LEU A 6 -4.49 43.52 -30.36
C LEU A 6 -3.59 44.57 -29.68
N LYS A 7 -2.26 44.39 -29.73
CA LYS A 7 -1.31 45.41 -29.20
C LYS A 7 -1.41 46.74 -29.95
N SER A 8 -1.66 46.73 -31.26
CA SER A 8 -1.84 47.97 -32.06
C SER A 8 -3.13 48.71 -31.69
N LEU A 9 -4.23 47.96 -31.45
CA LEU A 9 -5.50 48.55 -31.02
C LEU A 9 -5.42 49.11 -29.60
N GLU A 10 -4.69 48.42 -28.70
CA GLU A 10 -4.43 48.92 -27.35
C GLU A 10 -3.62 50.21 -27.37
N LYS A 11 -2.58 50.30 -28.19
CA LYS A 11 -1.73 51.50 -28.37
C LYS A 11 -2.52 52.67 -28.95
N LYS A 12 -3.58 52.38 -29.71
CA LYS A 12 -4.52 53.39 -30.26
C LYS A 12 -5.62 53.77 -29.27
N GLY A 13 -5.66 53.24 -28.07
CA GLY A 13 -6.68 53.48 -27.05
C GLY A 13 -8.08 52.93 -27.37
N VAL A 14 -8.19 52.04 -28.38
CA VAL A 14 -9.47 51.44 -28.82
C VAL A 14 -9.89 50.28 -27.93
N ILE A 15 -8.92 49.57 -27.37
CA ILE A 15 -9.13 48.46 -26.45
C ILE A 15 -8.14 48.59 -25.27
N ARG A 16 -8.49 47.97 -24.17
CA ARG A 16 -7.61 47.75 -23.03
C ARG A 16 -7.40 46.25 -22.85
N ILE A 17 -6.15 45.78 -22.86
CA ILE A 17 -5.82 44.40 -22.61
C ILE A 17 -5.66 44.20 -21.10
N GLU A 18 -6.56 43.44 -20.50
CA GLU A 18 -6.45 43.02 -19.10
C GLU A 18 -5.97 41.57 -19.03
N HIS A 19 -4.87 41.35 -18.34
CA HIS A 19 -4.40 40.03 -18.04
C HIS A 19 -5.13 39.50 -16.80
N ARG A 20 -6.18 38.70 -16.99
CA ARG A 20 -6.86 38.01 -15.88
C ARG A 20 -6.32 36.61 -15.76
N ARG A 21 -5.80 36.28 -14.60
CA ARG A 21 -5.44 34.91 -14.28
C ARG A 21 -6.71 34.09 -14.13
N ARG A 22 -6.91 33.08 -14.98
CA ARG A 22 -7.96 32.08 -14.82
C ARG A 22 -7.35 30.86 -14.15
N MET A 23 -7.80 30.56 -12.94
CA MET A 23 -7.44 29.31 -12.26
C MET A 23 -8.01 28.12 -13.03
N ARG A 24 -7.22 27.06 -13.20
CA ARG A 24 -7.67 25.81 -13.80
C ARG A 24 -8.50 25.07 -12.78
N GLU A 25 -9.66 24.59 -13.19
CA GLU A 25 -10.48 23.72 -12.37
C GLU A 25 -9.78 22.35 -12.33
N CYS A 26 -9.37 21.93 -11.13
CA CYS A 26 -8.96 20.55 -10.90
C CYS A 26 -10.20 19.64 -10.98
N ASP A 27 -10.04 18.43 -11.52
CA ASP A 27 -11.09 17.43 -11.73
C ASP A 27 -12.18 17.49 -10.64
N GLN A 28 -13.38 17.93 -11.03
CA GLN A 28 -14.54 17.93 -10.12
C GLN A 28 -15.04 16.49 -9.95
N PRO A 29 -15.29 16.03 -8.71
CA PRO A 29 -15.89 14.72 -8.51
C PRO A 29 -17.27 14.69 -9.17
N SER A 30 -17.60 13.58 -9.84
CA SER A 30 -18.94 13.41 -10.43
C SER A 30 -20.01 13.50 -9.34
N ALA A 31 -21.20 14.01 -9.69
CA ALA A 31 -22.33 14.17 -8.76
C ALA A 31 -22.73 12.85 -8.05
N ALA A 32 -22.37 11.69 -8.60
CA ALA A 32 -22.62 10.38 -8.03
C ALA A 32 -21.90 10.17 -6.66
N PHE A 33 -20.76 10.83 -6.43
CA PHE A 33 -19.97 10.69 -5.20
C PHE A 33 -20.26 11.79 -4.15
N SER A 34 -21.12 12.75 -4.47
CA SER A 34 -21.40 13.92 -3.63
C SER A 34 -22.44 13.69 -2.54
N LYS A 35 -23.29 12.63 -2.64
CA LYS A 35 -24.47 12.47 -1.77
C LYS A 35 -24.21 12.29 -0.27
N ARG A 36 -23.01 11.86 0.14
CA ARG A 36 -22.64 11.70 1.56
C ARG A 36 -21.51 12.62 2.02
N ALA A 37 -21.04 13.50 1.16
CA ALA A 37 -19.80 14.24 1.40
C ALA A 37 -19.88 15.28 2.54
N GLY A 38 -21.08 15.77 2.88
CA GLY A 38 -21.29 16.78 3.94
C GLY A 38 -21.91 16.26 5.24
N GLU A 39 -22.18 14.95 5.34
CA GLU A 39 -22.81 14.35 6.54
C GLU A 39 -21.83 14.41 7.73
N ARG A 40 -22.37 14.75 8.91
CA ARG A 40 -21.66 14.71 10.19
C ARG A 40 -22.24 13.59 11.05
N PRO A 41 -21.75 12.34 10.92
CA PRO A 41 -22.26 11.24 11.74
C PRO A 41 -21.91 11.46 13.21
N VAL A 42 -22.70 10.87 14.08
CA VAL A 42 -22.38 10.77 15.51
C VAL A 42 -21.17 9.87 15.65
N LEU A 43 -20.19 10.30 16.42
CA LEU A 43 -18.97 9.51 16.66
C LEU A 43 -19.29 8.32 17.56
N THR A 44 -18.63 7.21 17.32
CA THR A 44 -18.59 6.08 18.24
C THR A 44 -17.67 6.38 19.43
N PRO A 45 -17.79 5.69 20.57
CA PRO A 45 -16.89 5.92 21.72
C PRO A 45 -15.41 5.83 21.37
N HIS A 46 -15.00 4.87 20.55
CA HIS A 46 -13.59 4.75 20.11
C HIS A 46 -13.16 5.89 19.18
N GLN A 47 -14.07 6.43 18.37
CA GLN A 47 -13.78 7.61 17.55
C GLN A 47 -13.62 8.87 18.40
N GLU A 48 -14.45 9.01 19.46
CA GLU A 48 -14.34 10.10 20.43
C GLU A 48 -13.01 10.03 21.19
N GLU A 49 -12.59 8.83 21.63
CA GLU A 49 -11.31 8.61 22.28
C GLU A 49 -10.13 8.95 21.37
N ALA A 50 -10.17 8.52 20.10
CA ALA A 50 -9.14 8.86 19.14
C ALA A 50 -9.07 10.38 18.87
N LEU A 51 -10.22 11.04 18.73
CA LEU A 51 -10.27 12.49 18.57
C LEU A 51 -9.75 13.25 19.81
N ALA A 52 -10.09 12.77 20.99
CA ALA A 52 -9.61 13.36 22.25
C ALA A 52 -8.08 13.23 22.36
N ALA A 53 -7.50 12.09 22.01
CA ALA A 53 -6.06 11.87 22.00
C ALA A 53 -5.35 12.81 21.01
N ILE A 54 -5.90 12.99 19.81
CA ILE A 54 -5.35 13.93 18.80
C ILE A 54 -5.42 15.37 19.31
N THR A 55 -6.56 15.77 19.88
CA THR A 55 -6.76 17.11 20.42
C THR A 55 -5.80 17.40 21.58
N TRP A 56 -5.61 16.44 22.49
CA TRP A 56 -4.65 16.55 23.58
C TRP A 56 -3.21 16.68 23.06
N ALA A 57 -2.84 15.87 22.07
CA ALA A 57 -1.52 15.90 21.45
C ALA A 57 -1.27 17.25 20.73
N SER A 58 -2.27 17.76 20.02
CA SER A 58 -2.19 19.07 19.35
C SER A 58 -2.01 20.22 20.35
N ALA A 59 -2.66 20.15 21.51
CA ALA A 59 -2.54 21.18 22.54
C ALA A 59 -1.15 21.26 23.18
N LYS A 60 -0.36 20.18 23.11
CA LYS A 60 1.03 20.17 23.61
C LYS A 60 1.99 21.02 22.77
N GLN A 61 1.75 21.12 21.48
CA GLN A 61 2.61 21.85 20.52
C GLN A 61 4.09 21.39 20.54
N ASP A 62 4.33 20.13 20.84
CA ASP A 62 5.67 19.53 20.96
C ASP A 62 6.04 18.57 19.81
N GLY A 63 5.18 18.47 18.79
CA GLY A 63 5.35 17.55 17.68
C GLY A 63 4.96 16.10 18.02
N HIS A 64 3.99 15.93 18.93
CA HIS A 64 3.50 14.62 19.34
C HIS A 64 2.95 13.80 18.16
N VAL A 65 3.11 12.49 18.23
CA VAL A 65 2.62 11.56 17.20
C VAL A 65 1.51 10.69 17.78
N VAL A 66 0.37 10.65 17.08
CA VAL A 66 -0.77 9.80 17.45
C VAL A 66 -0.97 8.74 16.36
N LEU A 67 -0.78 7.47 16.73
CA LEU A 67 -1.09 6.33 15.88
C LEU A 67 -2.55 5.91 16.10
N VAL A 68 -3.38 6.10 15.09
CA VAL A 68 -4.78 5.65 15.08
C VAL A 68 -4.82 4.26 14.43
N ASP A 69 -4.78 3.23 15.28
CA ASP A 69 -4.85 1.83 14.91
C ASP A 69 -6.31 1.39 14.83
N GLY A 70 -6.89 1.42 13.64
CA GLY A 70 -8.30 1.16 13.49
C GLY A 70 -8.61 0.22 12.35
N VAL A 71 -9.38 -0.83 12.60
CA VAL A 71 -9.79 -1.79 11.58
C VAL A 71 -10.40 -1.12 10.34
N THR A 72 -10.39 -1.83 9.22
CA THR A 72 -11.03 -1.32 7.99
C THR A 72 -12.52 -1.07 8.23
N GLY A 73 -12.96 0.18 7.96
CA GLY A 73 -14.35 0.58 8.23
C GLY A 73 -14.61 1.08 9.65
N SER A 74 -13.59 1.26 10.50
CA SER A 74 -13.71 1.87 11.83
C SER A 74 -14.08 3.35 11.81
N GLY A 75 -13.98 4.01 10.64
CA GLY A 75 -14.31 5.42 10.47
C GLY A 75 -13.18 6.38 10.78
N LYS A 76 -11.91 5.96 10.67
CA LYS A 76 -10.73 6.82 10.81
C LYS A 76 -10.85 8.16 10.08
N THR A 77 -11.39 8.12 8.86
CA THR A 77 -11.57 9.34 8.05
C THR A 77 -12.44 10.39 8.75
N GLU A 78 -13.50 9.99 9.47
CA GLU A 78 -14.33 10.95 10.21
C GLU A 78 -13.55 11.57 11.38
N VAL A 79 -12.73 10.78 12.08
CA VAL A 79 -11.82 11.30 13.12
C VAL A 79 -10.87 12.34 12.53
N TYR A 80 -10.30 12.07 11.35
CA TYR A 80 -9.44 13.04 10.67
C TYR A 80 -10.17 14.32 10.31
N LEU A 81 -11.39 14.22 9.77
CA LEU A 81 -12.20 15.38 9.41
C LEU A 81 -12.50 16.26 10.64
N ARG A 82 -12.86 15.63 11.79
CA ARG A 82 -13.07 16.36 13.05
C ARG A 82 -11.80 16.98 13.60
N ALA A 83 -10.68 16.27 13.55
CA ALA A 83 -9.39 16.81 13.98
C ALA A 83 -8.97 18.04 13.13
N ILE A 84 -9.22 17.98 11.82
CA ILE A 84 -8.97 19.11 10.90
C ILE A 84 -9.88 20.29 11.23
N GLU A 85 -11.19 20.07 11.53
CA GLU A 85 -12.11 21.11 11.95
C GLU A 85 -11.56 21.87 13.17
N ASN A 86 -11.11 21.14 14.20
CA ASN A 86 -10.52 21.73 15.40
C ASN A 86 -9.29 22.61 15.09
N GLU A 87 -8.43 22.19 14.17
CA GLU A 87 -7.26 22.99 13.76
C GLU A 87 -7.64 24.24 12.98
N LEU A 88 -8.61 24.13 12.08
CA LEU A 88 -9.12 25.27 11.30
C LEU A 88 -9.78 26.32 12.18
N GLU A 89 -10.50 25.92 13.23
CA GLU A 89 -11.08 26.83 14.22
C GLU A 89 -10.01 27.59 14.99
N GLN A 90 -8.85 27.01 15.21
CA GLN A 90 -7.67 27.65 15.81
C GLN A 90 -6.86 28.48 14.81
N GLY A 91 -7.32 28.63 13.56
CA GLY A 91 -6.62 29.36 12.51
C GLY A 91 -5.43 28.62 11.90
N ARG A 92 -5.24 27.34 12.23
CA ARG A 92 -4.16 26.49 11.69
C ARG A 92 -4.63 25.69 10.49
N GLY A 93 -3.70 25.20 9.67
CA GLY A 93 -3.98 24.41 8.48
C GLY A 93 -3.67 22.93 8.66
N ALA A 94 -4.10 22.11 7.70
CA ALA A 94 -3.96 20.67 7.71
C ALA A 94 -3.35 20.14 6.42
N ILE A 95 -2.43 19.18 6.53
CA ILE A 95 -1.88 18.42 5.41
C ILE A 95 -2.29 16.95 5.59
N VAL A 96 -3.01 16.41 4.61
CA VAL A 96 -3.47 15.02 4.61
C VAL A 96 -2.79 14.27 3.47
N LEU A 97 -2.03 13.27 3.84
CA LEU A 97 -1.36 12.39 2.90
C LEU A 97 -2.14 11.09 2.78
N VAL A 98 -2.45 10.73 1.55
CA VAL A 98 -3.06 9.44 1.21
C VAL A 98 -2.20 8.74 0.16
N PRO A 99 -2.14 7.40 0.13
CA PRO A 99 -1.47 6.70 -0.94
C PRO A 99 -2.01 7.12 -2.31
N GLU A 100 -1.16 7.28 -3.31
CA GLU A 100 -1.57 7.79 -4.63
C GLU A 100 -2.72 6.99 -5.26
N ILE A 101 -2.73 5.68 -5.02
CA ILE A 101 -3.80 4.77 -5.47
C ILE A 101 -5.11 4.95 -4.69
N SER A 102 -5.05 5.47 -3.47
CA SER A 102 -6.21 5.75 -2.60
C SER A 102 -6.72 7.18 -2.76
N LEU A 103 -6.01 8.03 -3.51
CA LEU A 103 -6.45 9.38 -3.84
C LEU A 103 -7.51 9.33 -4.95
N THR A 104 -8.64 8.74 -4.63
CA THR A 104 -9.77 8.58 -5.53
C THR A 104 -10.66 9.83 -5.54
N PRO A 105 -11.50 10.01 -6.58
CA PRO A 105 -12.52 11.07 -6.57
C PRO A 105 -13.42 11.03 -5.34
N GLN A 106 -13.70 9.84 -4.78
CA GLN A 106 -14.47 9.65 -3.55
C GLN A 106 -13.76 10.25 -2.33
N THR A 107 -12.46 9.99 -2.19
CA THR A 107 -11.64 10.55 -1.10
C THR A 107 -11.63 12.07 -1.17
N VAL A 108 -11.35 12.64 -2.33
CA VAL A 108 -11.36 14.09 -2.54
C VAL A 108 -12.75 14.69 -2.27
N ALA A 109 -13.82 14.02 -2.71
CA ALA A 109 -15.19 14.46 -2.48
C ALA A 109 -15.56 14.55 -1.00
N ARG A 110 -15.07 13.63 -0.16
CA ARG A 110 -15.29 13.66 1.31
C ARG A 110 -14.69 14.92 1.93
N PHE A 111 -13.44 15.26 1.59
CA PHE A 111 -12.80 16.46 2.11
C PHE A 111 -13.45 17.74 1.57
N ARG A 112 -13.73 17.81 0.26
CA ARG A 112 -14.41 18.98 -0.34
C ARG A 112 -15.84 19.16 0.17
N GLY A 113 -16.56 18.08 0.40
CA GLY A 113 -17.90 18.12 0.98
C GLY A 113 -17.94 18.68 2.40
N ARG A 114 -16.86 18.48 3.17
CA ARG A 114 -16.73 18.99 4.54
C ARG A 114 -16.17 20.42 4.58
N PHE A 115 -15.17 20.73 3.76
CA PHE A 115 -14.38 21.96 3.85
C PHE A 115 -14.53 22.91 2.64
N GLY A 116 -15.30 22.50 1.61
CA GLY A 116 -15.56 23.34 0.44
C GLY A 116 -14.31 23.72 -0.34
N ASP A 117 -14.24 24.99 -0.71
CA ASP A 117 -13.17 25.57 -1.53
C ASP A 117 -11.84 25.77 -0.77
N THR A 118 -11.81 25.51 0.54
CA THR A 118 -10.57 25.59 1.33
C THR A 118 -9.66 24.38 1.13
N VAL A 119 -10.06 23.41 0.28
CA VAL A 119 -9.30 22.17 -0.01
C VAL A 119 -8.50 22.31 -1.29
N ALA A 120 -7.18 22.24 -1.18
CA ALA A 120 -6.26 22.02 -2.30
C ALA A 120 -5.95 20.53 -2.48
N VAL A 121 -5.82 20.08 -3.72
CA VAL A 121 -5.47 18.68 -4.05
C VAL A 121 -4.15 18.65 -4.81
N LEU A 122 -3.19 17.81 -4.37
CA LEU A 122 -1.86 17.68 -4.98
C LEU A 122 -1.53 16.20 -5.28
N HIS A 123 -1.34 15.87 -6.57
CA HIS A 123 -0.96 14.51 -7.00
C HIS A 123 -0.10 14.52 -8.28
N SER A 124 0.53 13.38 -8.60
CA SER A 124 1.48 13.25 -9.70
C SER A 124 0.82 13.41 -11.09
N ARG A 125 -0.48 13.11 -11.23
CA ARG A 125 -1.22 13.17 -12.51
C ARG A 125 -1.65 14.58 -12.91
N MET A 126 -1.42 15.58 -12.04
CA MET A 126 -1.70 16.99 -12.37
C MET A 126 -0.71 17.52 -13.39
N SER A 127 -1.19 18.35 -14.31
CA SER A 127 -0.34 19.15 -15.17
C SER A 127 0.49 20.15 -14.32
N GLN A 128 1.59 20.63 -14.87
CA GLN A 128 2.40 21.66 -14.19
C GLN A 128 1.59 22.91 -13.88
N GLY A 129 0.68 23.32 -14.78
CA GLY A 129 -0.16 24.48 -14.55
C GLY A 129 -1.20 24.31 -13.45
N GLU A 130 -1.88 23.15 -13.39
CA GLU A 130 -2.81 22.81 -12.30
C GLU A 130 -2.07 22.78 -10.94
N ARG A 131 -0.90 22.16 -10.91
CA ARG A 131 -0.06 22.11 -9.70
C ARG A 131 0.37 23.51 -9.24
N PHE A 132 0.77 24.36 -10.18
CA PHE A 132 1.16 25.72 -9.88
C PHE A 132 -0.03 26.53 -9.32
N ASP A 133 -1.22 26.38 -9.90
CA ASP A 133 -2.41 27.09 -9.42
C ASP A 133 -2.79 26.66 -7.99
N GLN A 134 -2.73 25.34 -7.67
CA GLN A 134 -2.97 24.85 -6.31
C GLN A 134 -1.89 25.33 -5.33
N TRP A 135 -0.63 25.30 -5.75
CA TRP A 135 0.50 25.76 -4.94
C TRP A 135 0.37 27.24 -4.53
N ASP A 136 -0.06 28.09 -5.46
CA ASP A 136 -0.30 29.50 -5.18
C ASP A 136 -1.47 29.72 -4.22
N LEU A 137 -2.57 28.97 -4.37
CA LEU A 137 -3.71 29.06 -3.43
C LEU A 137 -3.30 28.72 -1.99
N ILE A 138 -2.43 27.73 -1.81
CA ILE A 138 -1.91 27.35 -0.51
C ILE A 138 -1.00 28.45 0.04
N ARG A 139 -0.05 28.93 -0.76
CA ARG A 139 0.89 29.99 -0.37
C ARG A 139 0.19 31.30 -0.01
N GLU A 140 -0.90 31.64 -0.70
CA GLU A 140 -1.71 32.81 -0.42
C GLU A 140 -2.66 32.64 0.80
N GLY A 141 -2.66 31.47 1.45
CA GLY A 141 -3.53 31.14 2.59
C GLY A 141 -5.02 31.01 2.22
N ARG A 142 -5.35 30.97 0.93
CA ARG A 142 -6.73 30.80 0.44
C ARG A 142 -7.26 29.38 0.62
N THR A 143 -6.37 28.39 0.63
CA THR A 143 -6.66 27.01 0.97
C THR A 143 -5.85 26.62 2.20
N ARG A 144 -6.53 26.05 3.19
CA ARG A 144 -5.93 25.66 4.48
C ARG A 144 -5.97 24.16 4.74
N VAL A 145 -6.54 23.39 3.82
CA VAL A 145 -6.52 21.93 3.85
C VAL A 145 -5.89 21.43 2.57
N VAL A 146 -4.79 20.69 2.67
CA VAL A 146 -4.12 20.08 1.53
C VAL A 146 -4.32 18.58 1.59
N VAL A 147 -4.86 17.98 0.54
CA VAL A 147 -5.01 16.53 0.39
C VAL A 147 -4.17 16.06 -0.77
N GLY A 148 -3.32 15.07 -0.57
CA GLY A 148 -2.49 14.62 -1.68
C GLY A 148 -1.66 13.40 -1.40
N ALA A 149 -0.86 13.02 -2.42
CA ALA A 149 0.12 11.97 -2.29
C ALA A 149 1.35 12.46 -1.48
N ARG A 150 2.31 11.59 -1.25
CA ARG A 150 3.55 11.85 -0.51
C ARG A 150 4.15 13.26 -0.71
N SER A 151 4.19 13.75 -1.96
CA SER A 151 4.76 15.06 -2.26
C SER A 151 3.96 16.25 -1.72
N ALA A 152 2.71 16.06 -1.32
CA ALA A 152 1.89 17.10 -0.71
C ALA A 152 2.39 17.53 0.67
N LEU A 153 3.25 16.73 1.31
CA LEU A 153 3.93 17.11 2.55
C LEU A 153 4.71 18.43 2.42
N PHE A 154 5.22 18.71 1.23
CA PHE A 154 6.02 19.92 0.95
C PHE A 154 5.18 21.11 0.46
N ALA A 155 3.86 21.07 0.65
CA ALA A 155 2.99 22.20 0.31
C ALA A 155 3.40 23.47 1.10
N PRO A 156 3.38 24.67 0.48
CA PRO A 156 3.86 25.90 1.10
C PRO A 156 2.82 26.48 2.07
N MET A 157 2.49 25.72 3.11
CA MET A 157 1.55 26.11 4.16
C MET A 157 2.34 26.68 5.34
N GLU A 158 2.08 27.94 5.70
CA GLU A 158 2.83 28.64 6.74
C GLU A 158 2.45 28.17 8.16
N ASN A 159 1.17 27.97 8.43
CA ASN A 159 0.67 27.66 9.77
C ASN A 159 0.06 26.25 9.80
N VAL A 160 0.92 25.22 9.83
CA VAL A 160 0.51 23.81 9.91
C VAL A 160 0.18 23.47 11.36
N GLY A 161 -1.05 23.00 11.62
CA GLY A 161 -1.48 22.51 12.93
C GLY A 161 -1.51 20.99 13.01
N ILE A 162 -1.80 20.32 11.88
CA ILE A 162 -1.89 18.86 11.82
C ILE A 162 -1.35 18.32 10.50
N VAL A 163 -0.59 17.24 10.59
CA VAL A 163 -0.23 16.39 9.44
C VAL A 163 -0.83 15.02 9.66
N ILE A 164 -1.57 14.53 8.68
CA ILE A 164 -2.20 13.19 8.70
C ILE A 164 -1.58 12.33 7.61
N ILE A 165 -1.15 11.13 7.96
CA ILE A 165 -0.68 10.10 7.02
C ILE A 165 -1.63 8.93 7.14
N ASP A 166 -2.54 8.78 6.18
CA ASP A 166 -3.45 7.64 6.11
C ASP A 166 -2.76 6.45 5.46
N GLU A 167 -3.11 5.22 5.89
CA GLU A 167 -2.45 3.98 5.49
C GLU A 167 -0.92 4.05 5.65
N GLU A 168 -0.43 4.43 6.85
CA GLU A 168 0.98 4.75 7.12
C GLU A 168 1.97 3.63 6.78
N HIS A 169 1.52 2.37 6.82
CA HIS A 169 2.28 1.16 6.47
C HIS A 169 2.67 1.11 4.98
N GLU A 170 2.08 1.99 4.15
CA GLU A 170 2.27 1.96 2.71
C GLU A 170 3.71 2.20 2.27
N SER A 171 4.27 1.26 1.52
CA SER A 171 5.62 1.37 0.98
C SER A 171 5.83 2.57 0.05
N SER A 172 4.75 3.12 -0.53
CA SER A 172 4.79 4.31 -1.39
C SER A 172 5.19 5.59 -0.65
N TYR A 173 5.14 5.60 0.68
CA TYR A 173 5.64 6.70 1.50
C TYR A 173 7.16 6.75 1.62
N LYS A 174 7.87 5.73 1.12
CA LYS A 174 9.31 5.79 0.93
C LYS A 174 9.65 6.29 -0.47
N GLN A 175 10.47 7.34 -0.57
CA GLN A 175 10.97 7.88 -1.83
C GLN A 175 12.16 7.06 -2.32
N ASP A 176 12.02 6.40 -3.47
CA ASP A 176 13.10 5.58 -4.06
C ASP A 176 14.08 6.38 -4.91
N GLN A 177 13.63 7.52 -5.45
CA GLN A 177 14.46 8.43 -6.25
C GLN A 177 15.11 9.49 -5.34
N ALA A 178 16.25 10.02 -5.77
CA ALA A 178 16.91 11.11 -5.05
C ALA A 178 16.09 12.42 -5.11
N PRO A 179 15.97 13.15 -3.99
CA PRO A 179 16.42 12.81 -2.64
C PRO A 179 15.58 11.70 -2.02
N ARG A 180 16.23 10.68 -1.45
CA ARG A 180 15.56 9.56 -0.79
C ARG A 180 15.15 9.93 0.63
N TYR A 181 13.89 9.71 0.98
CA TYR A 181 13.37 9.97 2.33
C TYR A 181 12.21 9.04 2.67
N VAL A 182 11.95 8.88 3.94
CA VAL A 182 10.74 8.27 4.48
C VAL A 182 9.79 9.41 4.89
N THR A 183 8.57 9.41 4.37
CA THR A 183 7.61 10.50 4.57
C THR A 183 7.29 10.72 6.04
N ARG A 184 7.13 9.65 6.83
CA ARG A 184 6.89 9.72 8.26
C ARG A 184 8.00 10.47 9.00
N ASP A 185 9.26 10.18 8.70
CA ASP A 185 10.40 10.80 9.37
C ASP A 185 10.48 12.31 9.07
N VAL A 186 10.19 12.69 7.81
CA VAL A 186 10.14 14.11 7.41
C VAL A 186 8.93 14.82 8.04
N ALA A 187 7.77 14.17 8.07
CA ALA A 187 6.57 14.70 8.69
C ALA A 187 6.77 14.91 10.21
N GLU A 188 7.42 13.97 10.89
CA GLU A 188 7.75 14.10 12.31
C GLU A 188 8.68 15.28 12.58
N TRP A 189 9.71 15.47 11.76
CA TRP A 189 10.59 16.63 11.84
C TRP A 189 9.79 17.93 11.61
N MET A 190 8.90 17.94 10.62
CA MET A 190 8.06 19.09 10.28
C MET A 190 7.14 19.48 11.43
N VAL A 191 6.39 18.53 12.01
CA VAL A 191 5.45 18.83 13.10
C VAL A 191 6.17 19.29 14.36
N ARG A 192 7.35 18.77 14.66
CA ARG A 192 8.19 19.29 15.76
C ARG A 192 8.62 20.73 15.53
N SER A 193 8.95 21.09 14.28
CA SER A 193 9.38 22.46 13.93
C SER A 193 8.24 23.48 13.99
N HIS A 194 6.99 23.05 13.80
CA HIS A 194 5.80 23.93 13.73
C HIS A 194 4.94 23.86 15.00
N GLY A 195 5.28 23.03 15.99
CA GLY A 195 4.40 22.78 17.14
C GLY A 195 3.06 22.16 16.72
N ALA A 196 3.09 21.30 15.69
CA ALA A 196 1.92 20.64 15.13
C ALA A 196 1.82 19.19 15.65
N VAL A 197 0.70 18.50 15.37
CA VAL A 197 0.52 17.09 15.68
C VAL A 197 0.65 16.24 14.40
N LEU A 198 1.31 15.07 14.50
CA LEU A 198 1.34 14.06 13.45
C LEU A 198 0.34 12.95 13.79
N VAL A 199 -0.60 12.69 12.88
CA VAL A 199 -1.53 11.58 12.98
C VAL A 199 -1.17 10.53 11.94
N LEU A 200 -0.89 9.32 12.40
CA LEU A 200 -0.65 8.15 11.57
C LEU A 200 -1.87 7.25 11.64
N GLY A 201 -2.50 6.96 10.52
CA GLY A 201 -3.66 6.08 10.51
C GLY A 201 -3.41 4.81 9.71
N SER A 202 -3.80 3.69 10.27
CA SER A 202 -3.71 2.40 9.59
C SER A 202 -4.71 1.39 10.14
N ALA A 203 -5.12 0.44 9.29
CA ALA A 203 -5.80 -0.77 9.74
C ALA A 203 -4.78 -1.86 10.13
N THR A 204 -3.59 -1.76 9.58
CA THR A 204 -2.46 -2.66 9.76
C THR A 204 -1.20 -1.81 9.99
N PRO A 205 -1.03 -1.21 11.18
CA PRO A 205 0.12 -0.37 11.47
C PRO A 205 1.44 -1.11 11.28
N SER A 206 2.46 -0.42 10.76
CA SER A 206 3.79 -0.98 10.61
C SER A 206 4.40 -1.37 11.96
N LEU A 207 5.20 -2.44 11.98
CA LEU A 207 5.89 -2.89 13.19
C LEU A 207 6.79 -1.79 13.77
N GLU A 208 7.37 -0.96 12.92
CA GLU A 208 8.15 0.19 13.34
C GLU A 208 7.30 1.25 14.07
N ALA A 209 6.07 1.52 13.61
CA ALA A 209 5.18 2.46 14.29
C ALA A 209 4.69 1.92 15.63
N LEU A 210 4.30 0.64 15.68
CA LEU A 210 3.89 -0.04 16.91
C LEU A 210 5.01 -0.07 17.97
N HIS A 211 6.23 -0.42 17.54
CA HIS A 211 7.39 -0.42 18.41
C HIS A 211 7.69 0.98 18.97
N ARG A 212 7.62 2.02 18.13
CA ARG A 212 7.82 3.41 18.58
C ARG A 212 6.76 3.85 19.59
N CYS A 213 5.51 3.46 19.44
CA CYS A 213 4.48 3.71 20.45
C CYS A 213 4.78 3.05 21.79
N ALA A 214 5.49 1.91 21.79
CA ALA A 214 5.87 1.21 23.03
C ALA A 214 7.08 1.83 23.73
N VAL A 215 8.01 2.46 22.97
CA VAL A 215 9.31 2.91 23.54
C VAL A 215 9.49 4.43 23.57
N GLU A 216 8.74 5.21 22.78
CA GLU A 216 8.89 6.66 22.68
C GLU A 216 7.75 7.41 23.38
N PRO A 217 8.03 8.22 24.43
CA PRO A 217 6.99 8.95 25.16
C PRO A 217 6.23 10.00 24.33
N SER A 218 6.81 10.44 23.20
CA SER A 218 6.18 11.37 22.26
C SER A 218 5.24 10.68 21.26
N TRP A 219 5.02 9.37 21.40
CA TRP A 219 4.11 8.58 20.57
C TRP A 219 3.00 7.99 21.41
N THR A 220 1.77 8.08 20.94
CA THR A 220 0.58 7.51 21.59
C THR A 220 -0.16 6.64 20.57
N ARG A 221 -0.55 5.42 20.96
CA ARG A 221 -1.42 4.54 20.18
C ARG A 221 -2.84 4.64 20.71
N VAL A 222 -3.81 4.77 19.80
CA VAL A 222 -5.25 4.69 20.10
C VAL A 222 -5.88 3.64 19.20
N GLU A 223 -6.66 2.75 19.78
CA GLU A 223 -7.25 1.62 19.08
C GLU A 223 -8.70 1.87 18.72
N MET A 224 -9.08 1.49 17.50
CA MET A 224 -10.46 1.48 17.01
C MET A 224 -10.80 0.07 16.51
N PRO A 225 -11.09 -0.90 17.42
CA PRO A 225 -11.16 -2.33 17.09
C PRO A 225 -12.41 -2.75 16.34
N GLY A 226 -13.46 -1.90 16.31
CA GLY A 226 -14.75 -2.20 15.70
C GLY A 226 -15.02 -1.41 14.43
N ARG A 227 -15.83 -1.98 13.53
CA ARG A 227 -16.40 -1.23 12.40
C ARG A 227 -17.41 -0.20 12.90
N ALA A 228 -17.41 1.00 12.31
CA ALA A 228 -18.35 2.08 12.68
C ALA A 228 -19.83 1.72 12.51
N ASN A 229 -20.15 0.75 11.63
CA ASN A 229 -21.50 0.25 11.43
C ASN A 229 -21.88 -0.93 12.37
N GLY A 230 -21.00 -1.30 13.30
CA GLY A 230 -21.21 -2.39 14.26
C GLY A 230 -21.22 -3.81 13.67
N LYS A 231 -20.96 -3.97 12.37
CA LYS A 231 -20.95 -5.30 11.73
C LYS A 231 -19.67 -6.06 12.01
N PRO A 232 -19.73 -7.40 12.15
CA PRO A 232 -18.56 -8.23 12.34
C PRO A 232 -17.64 -8.18 11.10
N LEU A 233 -16.39 -8.53 11.30
CA LEU A 233 -15.46 -8.82 10.20
C LEU A 233 -15.90 -10.10 9.49
N PRO A 234 -15.62 -10.25 8.18
CA PRO A 234 -16.00 -11.44 7.42
C PRO A 234 -15.17 -12.65 7.83
N ASP A 235 -15.73 -13.85 7.68
CA ASP A 235 -15.00 -15.09 7.88
C ASP A 235 -13.95 -15.28 6.79
N ILE A 236 -12.72 -15.68 7.20
CA ILE A 236 -11.61 -15.96 6.29
C ILE A 236 -11.36 -17.48 6.26
N ASN A 237 -11.64 -18.09 5.12
CA ASN A 237 -11.36 -19.49 4.86
C ASN A 237 -9.99 -19.65 4.18
N VAL A 238 -9.05 -20.33 4.84
CA VAL A 238 -7.72 -20.64 4.30
C VAL A 238 -7.75 -22.01 3.63
N VAL A 239 -7.41 -22.05 2.34
CA VAL A 239 -7.38 -23.27 1.55
C VAL A 239 -5.95 -23.68 1.25
N ASP A 240 -5.60 -24.90 1.67
CA ASP A 240 -4.31 -25.53 1.39
C ASP A 240 -4.25 -26.05 -0.04
N MET A 241 -3.53 -25.35 -0.90
CA MET A 241 -3.37 -25.69 -2.31
C MET A 241 -2.53 -26.93 -2.55
N ALA A 242 -1.68 -27.36 -1.61
CA ALA A 242 -0.97 -28.61 -1.69
C ALA A 242 -1.95 -29.80 -1.56
N ARG A 243 -2.90 -29.72 -0.64
CA ARG A 243 -3.99 -30.71 -0.50
C ARG A 243 -4.91 -30.70 -1.72
N GLU A 244 -5.26 -29.54 -2.25
CA GLU A 244 -6.03 -29.43 -3.50
C GLU A 244 -5.31 -30.12 -4.66
N PHE A 245 -4.00 -29.87 -4.81
CA PHE A 245 -3.17 -30.49 -5.84
C PHE A 245 -3.07 -32.01 -5.66
N GLY A 246 -2.82 -32.49 -4.43
CA GLY A 246 -2.83 -33.91 -4.08
C GLY A 246 -4.18 -34.58 -4.34
N GLY A 247 -5.30 -33.86 -4.12
CA GLY A 247 -6.66 -34.27 -4.41
C GLY A 247 -7.06 -34.20 -5.91
N GLY A 248 -6.08 -33.98 -6.83
CA GLY A 248 -6.27 -33.97 -8.28
C GLY A 248 -6.72 -32.62 -8.87
N ASN A 249 -6.90 -31.58 -8.08
CA ASN A 249 -7.21 -30.25 -8.62
C ASN A 249 -5.96 -29.63 -9.26
N ARG A 250 -5.97 -29.42 -10.57
CA ARG A 250 -4.87 -28.80 -11.33
C ARG A 250 -5.14 -27.34 -11.68
N SER A 251 -6.33 -26.82 -11.33
CA SER A 251 -6.74 -25.43 -11.51
C SER A 251 -5.93 -24.49 -10.60
N MET A 252 -5.83 -23.23 -10.99
CA MET A 252 -5.35 -22.15 -10.11
C MET A 252 -6.37 -21.75 -9.05
N PHE A 253 -7.63 -22.20 -9.21
CA PHE A 253 -8.72 -21.94 -8.28
C PHE A 253 -9.02 -23.21 -7.48
N SER A 254 -9.02 -23.13 -6.16
CA SER A 254 -9.47 -24.19 -5.27
C SER A 254 -10.96 -24.47 -5.49
N ARG A 255 -11.41 -25.70 -5.17
CA ARG A 255 -12.83 -26.05 -5.26
C ARG A 255 -13.70 -25.13 -4.40
N ASP A 256 -13.23 -24.75 -3.22
CA ASP A 256 -13.94 -23.83 -2.33
C ASP A 256 -14.11 -22.44 -2.96
N LEU A 257 -13.06 -21.89 -3.59
CA LEU A 257 -13.14 -20.60 -4.26
C LEU A 257 -14.04 -20.68 -5.51
N GLN A 258 -13.97 -21.77 -6.29
CA GLN A 258 -14.85 -22.00 -7.44
C GLN A 258 -16.32 -22.02 -7.01
N ASN A 259 -16.66 -22.82 -5.99
CA ASN A 259 -18.03 -22.91 -5.48
C ASN A 259 -18.54 -21.58 -4.94
N ALA A 260 -17.73 -20.87 -4.13
CA ALA A 260 -18.09 -19.54 -3.63
C ALA A 260 -18.30 -18.52 -4.74
N LEU A 261 -17.46 -18.59 -5.80
CA LEU A 261 -17.59 -17.72 -6.96
C LEU A 261 -18.89 -18.00 -7.73
N PHE A 262 -19.23 -19.26 -7.94
CA PHE A 262 -20.47 -19.65 -8.61
C PHE A 262 -21.69 -19.16 -7.83
N GLU A 263 -21.74 -19.40 -6.51
CA GLU A 263 -22.83 -18.94 -5.66
C GLU A 263 -23.06 -17.41 -5.75
N VAL A 264 -21.97 -16.64 -5.75
CA VAL A 264 -22.04 -15.16 -5.81
C VAL A 264 -22.52 -14.69 -7.17
N LEU A 265 -22.00 -15.27 -8.26
CA LEU A 265 -22.37 -14.90 -9.62
C LEU A 265 -23.83 -15.30 -9.93
N ASP A 266 -24.27 -16.46 -9.50
CA ASP A 266 -25.65 -16.94 -9.68
C ASP A 266 -26.67 -16.07 -8.93
N LYS A 267 -26.26 -15.37 -7.84
CA LYS A 267 -27.05 -14.36 -7.12
C LYS A 267 -26.99 -12.96 -7.73
N GLY A 268 -26.24 -12.78 -8.81
CA GLY A 268 -26.03 -11.45 -9.43
C GLY A 268 -25.15 -10.51 -8.61
N GLU A 269 -24.37 -11.04 -7.65
CA GLU A 269 -23.49 -10.29 -6.77
C GLU A 269 -22.08 -10.14 -7.37
N LYS A 270 -21.18 -9.49 -6.62
CA LYS A 270 -19.85 -9.18 -7.11
C LYS A 270 -18.76 -9.88 -6.30
N ALA A 271 -17.70 -10.29 -7.02
CA ALA A 271 -16.50 -10.84 -6.44
C ALA A 271 -15.26 -10.00 -6.75
N VAL A 272 -14.31 -9.97 -5.82
CA VAL A 272 -12.98 -9.39 -6.01
C VAL A 272 -11.94 -10.51 -5.89
N LEU A 273 -11.15 -10.72 -6.93
CA LEU A 273 -10.09 -11.71 -6.96
C LEU A 273 -8.73 -11.01 -7.00
N LEU A 274 -7.97 -11.19 -5.93
CA LEU A 274 -6.65 -10.62 -5.80
C LEU A 274 -5.58 -11.60 -6.25
N LEU A 275 -4.81 -11.21 -7.27
CA LEU A 275 -3.56 -11.86 -7.63
C LEU A 275 -2.40 -10.99 -7.14
N ASN A 276 -1.72 -11.44 -6.10
CA ASN A 276 -0.60 -10.68 -5.58
C ASN A 276 0.65 -10.92 -6.42
N GLN A 277 0.82 -10.10 -7.45
CA GLN A 277 1.98 -10.16 -8.33
C GLN A 277 2.71 -8.81 -8.33
N ARG A 278 3.68 -8.66 -7.43
CA ARG A 278 4.70 -7.61 -7.52
C ARG A 278 6.07 -8.24 -7.67
N GLY A 279 6.74 -7.94 -8.78
CA GLY A 279 8.13 -8.26 -9.01
C GLY A 279 8.39 -9.62 -9.66
N PHE A 280 9.58 -9.72 -10.26
CA PHE A 280 10.11 -10.92 -10.92
C PHE A 280 10.80 -11.87 -9.94
N ALA A 281 10.44 -11.86 -8.65
CA ALA A 281 11.02 -12.77 -7.70
C ALA A 281 10.65 -14.21 -8.09
N GLN A 282 11.61 -14.90 -8.68
CA GLN A 282 11.48 -16.27 -9.10
C GLN A 282 11.96 -17.15 -7.94
N PHE A 283 11.05 -17.69 -7.17
CA PHE A 283 11.38 -18.73 -6.21
C PHE A 283 10.87 -20.09 -6.71
N LEU A 284 11.43 -21.16 -6.16
CA LEU A 284 10.95 -22.52 -6.39
C LEU A 284 9.93 -22.87 -5.31
N LEU A 285 8.84 -23.52 -5.71
CA LEU A 285 7.82 -24.03 -4.80
C LEU A 285 7.46 -25.46 -5.20
N CYS A 286 7.40 -26.34 -4.22
CA CYS A 286 6.88 -27.68 -4.40
C CYS A 286 5.35 -27.66 -4.32
N ARG A 287 4.68 -28.12 -5.37
CA ARG A 287 3.22 -28.13 -5.42
C ARG A 287 2.58 -29.22 -4.56
N ASP A 288 3.33 -30.26 -4.20
CA ASP A 288 2.81 -31.37 -3.38
C ASP A 288 2.88 -31.07 -1.87
N CYS A 289 3.90 -30.34 -1.38
CA CYS A 289 4.06 -30.08 0.04
C CYS A 289 4.22 -28.59 0.43
N GLY A 290 4.28 -27.68 -0.54
CA GLY A 290 4.45 -26.26 -0.28
C GLY A 290 5.89 -25.83 0.02
N PHE A 291 6.88 -26.74 0.04
CA PHE A 291 8.27 -26.41 0.33
C PHE A 291 8.82 -25.32 -0.58
N VAL A 292 9.49 -24.33 0.02
CA VAL A 292 10.26 -23.28 -0.65
C VAL A 292 11.66 -23.28 -0.07
N PRO A 293 12.73 -23.30 -0.89
CA PRO A 293 14.10 -23.19 -0.38
C PRO A 293 14.34 -21.86 0.33
N GLU A 294 14.82 -21.91 1.57
CA GLU A 294 15.12 -20.75 2.40
C GLU A 294 16.60 -20.67 2.78
N CYS A 295 17.06 -19.50 3.17
CA CYS A 295 18.42 -19.26 3.64
C CYS A 295 18.52 -19.59 5.14
N ASP A 296 19.46 -20.45 5.54
CA ASP A 296 19.64 -20.86 6.94
C ASP A 296 20.02 -19.71 7.86
N SER A 297 20.72 -18.69 7.33
CA SER A 297 21.22 -17.56 8.13
C SER A 297 20.27 -16.36 8.15
N CYS A 298 19.34 -16.26 7.19
CA CYS A 298 18.51 -15.06 7.03
C CYS A 298 17.02 -15.34 7.13
N SER A 299 16.61 -16.62 7.19
CA SER A 299 15.21 -17.07 7.21
C SER A 299 14.36 -16.43 6.11
N THR A 300 14.96 -16.15 4.94
CA THR A 300 14.30 -15.61 3.75
C THR A 300 14.40 -16.58 2.60
N SER A 301 13.41 -16.58 1.72
CA SER A 301 13.39 -17.45 0.55
C SER A 301 14.56 -17.16 -0.40
N LEU A 302 15.13 -18.22 -0.96
CA LEU A 302 16.19 -18.14 -1.94
C LEU A 302 15.62 -17.83 -3.34
N THR A 303 16.23 -16.88 -4.02
CA THR A 303 15.86 -16.52 -5.40
C THR A 303 16.55 -17.43 -6.40
N TYR A 304 15.79 -17.95 -7.36
CA TYR A 304 16.33 -18.75 -8.45
C TYR A 304 16.88 -17.88 -9.58
N HIS A 305 18.18 -17.98 -9.83
CA HIS A 305 18.85 -17.33 -10.94
C HIS A 305 19.00 -18.27 -12.13
N GLU A 306 18.19 -18.06 -13.17
CA GLU A 306 18.09 -18.94 -14.33
C GLU A 306 19.43 -19.14 -15.05
N ARG A 307 20.14 -18.02 -15.32
CA ARG A 307 21.41 -18.07 -16.06
C ARG A 307 22.52 -18.83 -15.32
N ALA A 308 22.53 -18.69 -14.00
CA ALA A 308 23.53 -19.33 -13.15
C ALA A 308 23.10 -20.73 -12.67
N ALA A 309 21.83 -21.12 -12.91
CA ALA A 309 21.19 -22.34 -12.41
C ALA A 309 21.43 -22.52 -10.91
N LYS A 310 21.30 -21.45 -10.11
CA LYS A 310 21.58 -21.43 -8.67
C LYS A 310 20.45 -20.75 -7.90
N LEU A 311 20.35 -21.09 -6.63
CA LEU A 311 19.56 -20.37 -5.63
C LEU A 311 20.48 -19.41 -4.88
N VAL A 312 20.05 -18.15 -4.71
CA VAL A 312 20.86 -17.08 -4.10
C VAL A 312 20.05 -16.36 -3.01
N CYS A 313 20.66 -16.16 -1.85
CA CYS A 313 20.13 -15.27 -0.84
C CYS A 313 20.59 -13.83 -1.12
N HIS A 314 19.64 -12.89 -1.31
CA HIS A 314 19.98 -11.48 -1.57
C HIS A 314 20.27 -10.66 -0.31
N HIS A 315 20.26 -11.28 0.88
CA HIS A 315 20.67 -10.64 2.13
C HIS A 315 22.15 -10.89 2.44
N CYS A 316 22.56 -12.18 2.45
CA CYS A 316 23.92 -12.55 2.84
C CYS A 316 24.78 -13.08 1.67
N GLY A 317 24.22 -13.25 0.47
CA GLY A 317 24.94 -13.76 -0.70
C GLY A 317 25.13 -15.28 -0.70
N ALA A 318 24.59 -16.04 0.26
CA ALA A 318 24.69 -17.49 0.27
C ALA A 318 24.10 -18.08 -1.01
N THR A 319 24.79 -19.08 -1.58
CA THR A 319 24.35 -19.76 -2.82
C THR A 319 24.18 -21.24 -2.59
N ARG A 320 23.16 -21.82 -3.25
CA ARG A 320 22.88 -23.27 -3.24
C ARG A 320 22.60 -23.79 -4.65
N PRO A 321 22.90 -25.07 -4.92
CA PRO A 321 22.46 -25.71 -6.14
C PRO A 321 20.93 -25.85 -6.15
N VAL A 322 20.35 -25.94 -7.35
CA VAL A 322 18.92 -26.24 -7.51
C VAL A 322 18.68 -27.72 -7.27
N PRO A 323 17.81 -28.11 -6.32
CA PRO A 323 17.49 -29.52 -6.12
C PRO A 323 16.72 -30.08 -7.33
N ALA A 324 17.03 -31.31 -7.74
CA ALA A 324 16.33 -31.98 -8.83
C ALA A 324 14.91 -32.42 -8.44
N VAL A 325 14.73 -32.76 -7.17
CA VAL A 325 13.45 -33.12 -6.54
C VAL A 325 13.29 -32.34 -5.24
N CYS A 326 12.08 -32.26 -4.73
CA CYS A 326 11.81 -31.61 -3.45
C CYS A 326 12.57 -32.30 -2.31
N PRO A 327 13.40 -31.60 -1.51
CA PRO A 327 14.13 -32.19 -0.39
C PRO A 327 13.23 -32.72 0.73
N GLU A 328 12.03 -32.15 0.89
CA GLU A 328 11.09 -32.50 1.96
C GLU A 328 10.25 -33.73 1.62
N CYS A 329 9.72 -33.83 0.40
CA CYS A 329 8.76 -34.89 0.04
C CYS A 329 9.19 -35.75 -1.16
N GLY A 330 10.35 -35.50 -1.77
CA GLY A 330 10.85 -36.27 -2.94
C GLY A 330 10.11 -35.97 -4.25
N SER A 331 9.15 -35.04 -4.26
CA SER A 331 8.32 -34.74 -5.44
C SER A 331 9.13 -34.14 -6.59
N PRO A 332 8.84 -34.50 -7.87
CA PRO A 332 9.41 -33.83 -9.03
C PRO A 332 8.73 -32.46 -9.34
N TYR A 333 7.70 -32.08 -8.59
CA TYR A 333 6.91 -30.88 -8.83
C TYR A 333 7.47 -29.64 -8.10
N LEU A 334 8.76 -29.62 -7.81
CA LEU A 334 9.49 -28.41 -7.41
C LEU A 334 9.70 -27.54 -8.65
N LYS A 335 8.87 -26.51 -8.82
CA LYS A 335 8.83 -25.70 -10.04
C LYS A 335 8.93 -24.21 -9.71
N ARG A 336 9.31 -23.42 -10.72
CA ARG A 336 9.18 -21.96 -10.64
C ARG A 336 7.73 -21.59 -10.36
N PHE A 337 7.58 -20.66 -9.45
CA PHE A 337 6.29 -20.16 -9.05
C PHE A 337 6.05 -18.75 -9.61
N GLY A 338 4.83 -18.50 -10.11
CA GLY A 338 4.37 -17.24 -10.65
C GLY A 338 3.44 -17.44 -11.86
N ALA A 339 2.24 -16.90 -11.79
CA ALA A 339 1.30 -16.88 -12.91
C ALA A 339 0.99 -15.43 -13.27
N GLY A 340 1.09 -15.05 -14.56
CA GLY A 340 0.70 -13.73 -15.03
C GLY A 340 -0.80 -13.50 -14.92
N THR A 341 -1.23 -12.25 -14.70
CA THR A 341 -2.66 -11.85 -14.63
C THR A 341 -3.46 -12.31 -15.83
N GLN A 342 -2.86 -12.33 -17.02
CA GLN A 342 -3.49 -12.79 -18.26
C GLN A 342 -3.85 -14.28 -18.21
N ARG A 343 -2.99 -15.12 -17.64
CA ARG A 343 -3.27 -16.56 -17.50
C ARG A 343 -4.40 -16.81 -16.52
N VAL A 344 -4.41 -16.07 -15.40
CA VAL A 344 -5.50 -16.13 -14.41
C VAL A 344 -6.82 -15.67 -15.02
N GLU A 345 -6.81 -14.59 -15.81
CA GLU A 345 -7.99 -14.10 -16.53
C GLU A 345 -8.53 -15.13 -17.53
N SER A 346 -7.65 -15.78 -18.29
CA SER A 346 -8.05 -16.81 -19.26
C SER A 346 -8.69 -18.01 -18.57
N GLU A 347 -8.10 -18.49 -17.47
CA GLU A 347 -8.64 -19.61 -16.72
C GLU A 347 -9.97 -19.25 -16.03
N LEU A 348 -10.06 -18.04 -15.46
CA LEU A 348 -11.29 -17.50 -14.89
C LEU A 348 -12.40 -17.41 -15.95
N SER A 349 -12.09 -16.89 -17.14
CA SER A 349 -13.05 -16.77 -18.24
C SER A 349 -13.60 -18.13 -18.67
N SER A 350 -12.74 -19.14 -18.70
CA SER A 350 -13.16 -20.52 -19.00
C SER A 350 -14.02 -21.11 -17.87
N LEU A 351 -13.68 -20.82 -16.61
CA LEU A 351 -14.39 -21.31 -15.43
C LEU A 351 -15.83 -20.78 -15.34
N VAL A 352 -16.06 -19.52 -15.74
CA VAL A 352 -17.37 -18.87 -15.66
C VAL A 352 -18.06 -18.70 -17.00
N ALA A 353 -17.63 -19.45 -18.04
CA ALA A 353 -18.13 -19.32 -19.40
C ALA A 353 -19.66 -19.53 -19.55
N ASP A 354 -20.23 -20.38 -18.68
CA ASP A 354 -21.67 -20.68 -18.65
C ASP A 354 -22.50 -19.68 -17.83
N ARG A 355 -21.88 -18.60 -17.34
CA ARG A 355 -22.54 -17.59 -16.48
C ARG A 355 -22.49 -16.23 -17.10
N GLU A 356 -23.59 -15.49 -17.00
CA GLU A 356 -23.65 -14.11 -17.45
C GLU A 356 -23.00 -13.19 -16.40
N CYS A 357 -21.70 -12.94 -16.55
CA CYS A 357 -20.95 -12.06 -15.67
C CYS A 357 -19.91 -11.22 -16.42
N ARG A 358 -19.55 -10.08 -15.85
CA ARG A 358 -18.49 -9.23 -16.39
C ARG A 358 -17.18 -9.49 -15.67
N ILE A 359 -16.14 -9.86 -16.40
CA ILE A 359 -14.78 -9.92 -15.88
C ILE A 359 -14.08 -8.59 -16.17
N ILE A 360 -13.59 -7.91 -15.14
CA ILE A 360 -12.86 -6.66 -15.25
C ILE A 360 -11.45 -6.87 -14.70
N ARG A 361 -10.44 -6.78 -15.56
CA ARG A 361 -9.03 -6.84 -15.15
C ARG A 361 -8.50 -5.44 -14.84
N MET A 362 -7.87 -5.28 -13.68
CA MET A 362 -7.25 -4.03 -13.22
C MET A 362 -5.81 -4.30 -12.78
N ASP A 363 -4.87 -3.95 -13.64
CA ASP A 363 -3.44 -4.03 -13.41
C ASP A 363 -2.72 -2.81 -14.03
N ALA A 364 -1.38 -2.76 -13.95
CA ALA A 364 -0.60 -1.66 -14.47
C ALA A 364 -0.78 -1.45 -15.98
N ASP A 365 -1.01 -2.53 -16.74
CA ASP A 365 -1.16 -2.47 -18.19
C ASP A 365 -2.53 -1.89 -18.58
N THR A 366 -3.58 -2.26 -17.83
CA THR A 366 -4.96 -1.83 -18.10
C THR A 366 -5.28 -0.43 -17.57
N THR A 367 -4.41 0.13 -16.71
CA THR A 367 -4.59 1.45 -16.06
C THR A 367 -3.54 2.48 -16.49
N ALA A 368 -2.88 2.27 -17.63
CA ALA A 368 -1.77 3.11 -18.09
C ALA A 368 -2.17 4.53 -18.49
N ARG A 369 -3.43 4.76 -18.96
CA ARG A 369 -3.89 6.07 -19.42
C ARG A 369 -4.71 6.81 -18.35
N LYS A 370 -4.68 8.15 -18.41
CA LYS A 370 -5.52 9.01 -17.53
C LYS A 370 -6.99 8.64 -17.71
N GLY A 371 -7.68 8.32 -16.60
CA GLY A 371 -9.10 7.95 -16.59
C GLY A 371 -9.42 6.46 -16.75
N ASP A 372 -8.46 5.59 -17.14
CA ASP A 372 -8.72 4.15 -17.28
C ASP A 372 -9.16 3.52 -15.97
N HIS A 373 -8.47 3.86 -14.88
CA HIS A 373 -8.80 3.37 -13.53
C HIS A 373 -10.26 3.66 -13.15
N GLN A 374 -10.69 4.91 -13.33
CA GLN A 374 -12.07 5.32 -13.02
C GLN A 374 -13.10 4.59 -13.91
N ARG A 375 -12.82 4.48 -15.20
CA ARG A 375 -13.70 3.79 -16.15
C ARG A 375 -13.88 2.30 -15.82
N LEU A 376 -12.80 1.62 -15.41
CA LEU A 376 -12.87 0.22 -14.97
C LEU A 376 -13.70 0.07 -13.69
N LEU A 377 -13.56 0.99 -12.74
CA LEU A 377 -14.36 1.00 -11.53
C LEU A 377 -15.84 1.28 -11.79
N GLU A 378 -16.15 2.21 -12.68
CA GLU A 378 -17.54 2.49 -13.09
C GLU A 378 -18.18 1.27 -13.77
N ARG A 379 -17.43 0.55 -14.62
CA ARG A 379 -17.88 -0.71 -15.21
C ARG A 379 -18.12 -1.79 -14.16
N PHE A 380 -17.29 -1.87 -13.11
CA PHE A 380 -17.48 -2.80 -12.01
C PHE A 380 -18.66 -2.40 -11.12
N ALA A 381 -18.85 -1.11 -10.88
CA ALA A 381 -19.97 -0.57 -10.10
C ALA A 381 -21.34 -0.78 -10.75
N ALA A 382 -21.39 -0.95 -12.08
CA ALA A 382 -22.65 -1.17 -12.79
C ALA A 382 -23.42 -2.40 -12.25
N PRO A 383 -24.77 -2.40 -12.27
CA PRO A 383 -25.60 -3.50 -11.74
C PRO A 383 -25.31 -4.85 -12.41
N GLY A 384 -25.51 -5.95 -11.68
CA GLY A 384 -25.37 -7.34 -12.13
C GLY A 384 -24.04 -7.98 -11.75
N ALA A 385 -23.92 -9.29 -11.97
CA ALA A 385 -22.77 -10.08 -11.61
C ALA A 385 -21.48 -9.58 -12.26
N ALA A 386 -20.44 -9.45 -11.44
CA ALA A 386 -19.13 -9.01 -11.93
C ALA A 386 -17.98 -9.56 -11.08
N VAL A 387 -16.85 -9.81 -11.73
CA VAL A 387 -15.59 -10.19 -11.08
C VAL A 387 -14.55 -9.13 -11.38
N LEU A 388 -13.99 -8.53 -10.35
CA LEU A 388 -12.83 -7.65 -10.45
C LEU A 388 -11.57 -8.47 -10.17
N LEU A 389 -10.78 -8.71 -11.20
CA LEU A 389 -9.49 -9.40 -11.10
C LEU A 389 -8.37 -8.36 -11.14
N GLY A 390 -7.47 -8.38 -10.18
CA GLY A 390 -6.33 -7.48 -10.25
C GLY A 390 -5.28 -7.72 -9.18
N THR A 391 -4.31 -6.80 -9.17
CA THR A 391 -3.19 -6.82 -8.22
C THR A 391 -3.52 -5.99 -6.97
N GLN A 392 -2.53 -5.64 -6.16
CA GLN A 392 -2.72 -4.84 -4.94
C GLN A 392 -3.50 -3.52 -5.14
N MET A 393 -3.63 -3.04 -6.37
CA MET A 393 -4.44 -1.84 -6.67
C MET A 393 -5.92 -2.02 -6.30
N ILE A 394 -6.44 -3.24 -6.35
CA ILE A 394 -7.84 -3.54 -5.99
C ILE A 394 -8.04 -3.77 -4.49
N ALA A 395 -6.97 -4.04 -3.75
CA ALA A 395 -7.04 -4.19 -2.30
C ALA A 395 -7.28 -2.84 -1.58
N LYS A 396 -7.11 -1.70 -2.28
CA LYS A 396 -7.05 -0.36 -1.69
C LYS A 396 -8.03 0.60 -2.32
N GLY A 397 -8.62 1.46 -1.50
CA GLY A 397 -9.45 2.59 -1.96
C GLY A 397 -10.80 2.23 -2.60
N LEU A 398 -11.16 0.96 -2.69
CA LEU A 398 -12.42 0.53 -3.27
C LEU A 398 -13.48 0.33 -2.18
N ASP A 399 -14.61 0.97 -2.35
CA ASP A 399 -15.76 0.90 -1.45
C ASP A 399 -17.00 0.54 -2.26
N PHE A 400 -17.29 -0.76 -2.33
CA PHE A 400 -18.46 -1.30 -3.01
C PHE A 400 -19.30 -2.11 -2.03
N ASP A 401 -20.54 -1.71 -1.88
CA ASP A 401 -21.47 -2.30 -0.94
C ASP A 401 -21.95 -3.72 -1.36
N ASP A 402 -21.83 -4.05 -2.64
CA ASP A 402 -22.33 -5.30 -3.23
C ASP A 402 -21.23 -6.37 -3.46
N VAL A 403 -20.02 -6.18 -2.92
CA VAL A 403 -18.97 -7.19 -2.92
C VAL A 403 -19.18 -8.15 -1.75
N THR A 404 -19.52 -9.39 -2.06
CA THR A 404 -19.79 -10.44 -1.07
C THR A 404 -18.73 -11.52 -1.01
N LEU A 405 -17.89 -11.65 -2.06
CA LEU A 405 -16.75 -12.57 -2.10
C LEU A 405 -15.44 -11.84 -2.37
N VAL A 406 -14.44 -12.16 -1.58
CA VAL A 406 -13.05 -11.78 -1.87
C VAL A 406 -12.19 -13.03 -1.90
N GLY A 407 -11.46 -13.25 -3.00
CA GLY A 407 -10.54 -14.36 -3.19
C GLY A 407 -9.09 -13.87 -3.29
N VAL A 408 -8.20 -14.38 -2.46
CA VAL A 408 -6.75 -14.25 -2.64
C VAL A 408 -6.28 -15.50 -3.37
N ILE A 409 -5.93 -15.36 -4.65
CA ILE A 409 -5.61 -16.49 -5.52
C ILE A 409 -4.30 -17.16 -5.09
N ASN A 410 -3.38 -16.39 -4.54
CA ASN A 410 -2.11 -16.89 -4.06
C ASN A 410 -1.47 -15.94 -3.04
N ALA A 411 -1.45 -16.35 -1.78
CA ALA A 411 -0.78 -15.60 -0.71
C ALA A 411 0.74 -15.80 -0.71
N ASP A 412 1.24 -16.95 -1.17
CA ASP A 412 2.67 -17.31 -1.13
C ASP A 412 3.54 -16.38 -1.98
N THR A 413 2.99 -15.79 -3.02
CA THR A 413 3.74 -14.86 -3.88
C THR A 413 4.31 -13.68 -3.10
N MET A 414 3.62 -13.20 -2.05
CA MET A 414 4.13 -12.15 -1.17
C MET A 414 4.91 -12.72 0.00
N LEU A 415 4.37 -13.77 0.62
CA LEU A 415 4.97 -14.42 1.78
C LEU A 415 6.39 -14.89 1.51
N LYS A 416 6.64 -15.43 0.31
CA LYS A 416 7.94 -15.98 -0.10
C LYS A 416 8.79 -15.01 -0.93
N LEU A 417 8.57 -13.69 -0.80
CA LEU A 417 9.52 -12.70 -1.31
C LEU A 417 10.80 -12.71 -0.44
N PRO A 418 11.99 -12.50 -1.05
CA PRO A 418 13.24 -12.38 -0.30
C PRO A 418 13.34 -11.00 0.37
N ASP A 419 12.44 -10.70 1.28
CA ASP A 419 12.35 -9.45 2.04
C ASP A 419 11.89 -9.80 3.46
N PHE A 420 12.56 -9.30 4.48
CA PHE A 420 12.21 -9.55 5.88
C PHE A 420 10.81 -9.04 6.26
N ARG A 421 10.20 -8.17 5.45
CA ARG A 421 8.81 -7.72 5.62
C ARG A 421 7.76 -8.59 4.93
N SER A 422 8.15 -9.72 4.37
CA SER A 422 7.23 -10.56 3.57
C SER A 422 6.05 -11.07 4.39
N SER A 423 6.30 -11.52 5.62
CA SER A 423 5.27 -11.98 6.56
C SER A 423 4.33 -10.85 6.96
N GLU A 424 4.87 -9.71 7.39
CA GLU A 424 4.10 -8.50 7.74
C GLU A 424 3.19 -8.07 6.58
N ARG A 425 3.75 -7.92 5.39
CA ARG A 425 2.96 -7.52 4.21
C ARG A 425 1.90 -8.53 3.81
N THR A 426 2.12 -9.82 4.06
CA THR A 426 1.14 -10.87 3.77
C THR A 426 -0.01 -10.80 4.77
N PHE A 427 0.30 -10.64 6.06
CA PHE A 427 -0.67 -10.40 7.11
C PHE A 427 -1.53 -9.17 6.80
N ASP A 428 -0.89 -8.02 6.55
CA ASP A 428 -1.56 -6.76 6.19
C ASP A 428 -2.47 -6.89 4.98
N LEU A 429 -1.99 -7.56 3.94
CA LEU A 429 -2.77 -7.76 2.73
C LEU A 429 -4.04 -8.54 2.99
N ILE A 430 -3.96 -9.65 3.73
CA ILE A 430 -5.11 -10.50 4.04
C ILE A 430 -6.13 -9.71 4.86
N GLU A 431 -5.72 -8.99 5.91
CA GLU A 431 -6.61 -8.16 6.73
C GLU A 431 -7.26 -7.02 5.91
N GLN A 432 -6.50 -6.33 5.06
CA GLN A 432 -7.03 -5.26 4.22
C GLN A 432 -8.05 -5.74 3.21
N VAL A 433 -7.76 -6.87 2.58
CA VAL A 433 -8.64 -7.47 1.56
C VAL A 433 -9.89 -8.04 2.23
N ALA A 434 -9.75 -8.67 3.38
CA ALA A 434 -10.88 -9.13 4.18
C ALA A 434 -11.82 -7.96 4.57
N GLY A 435 -11.24 -6.82 4.92
CA GLY A 435 -12.00 -5.61 5.21
C GLY A 435 -12.87 -5.09 4.05
N ARG A 436 -12.73 -5.62 2.81
CA ARG A 436 -13.54 -5.22 1.64
C ARG A 436 -14.83 -6.03 1.50
N ALA A 437 -14.90 -7.24 2.04
CA ALA A 437 -16.09 -8.08 1.99
C ALA A 437 -17.12 -7.68 3.05
N GLY A 438 -18.41 -7.76 2.72
CA GLY A 438 -19.52 -7.64 3.67
C GLY A 438 -19.65 -6.26 4.33
N ARG A 439 -19.53 -5.18 3.58
CA ARG A 439 -19.72 -3.82 4.11
C ARG A 439 -21.18 -3.40 4.21
N ALA A 440 -22.02 -3.92 3.31
CA ALA A 440 -23.47 -3.70 3.32
C ALA A 440 -24.20 -4.70 4.23
N GLU A 441 -25.47 -4.96 3.95
CA GLU A 441 -26.30 -5.86 4.76
C GLU A 441 -25.95 -7.34 4.65
N LYS A 442 -25.29 -7.74 3.55
CA LYS A 442 -24.93 -9.13 3.28
C LYS A 442 -23.61 -9.51 3.94
N PRO A 443 -23.51 -10.71 4.55
CA PRO A 443 -22.25 -11.19 5.09
C PRO A 443 -21.22 -11.38 3.97
N GLY A 444 -19.98 -10.98 4.23
CA GLY A 444 -18.87 -11.19 3.31
C GLY A 444 -18.17 -12.52 3.57
N ARG A 445 -17.65 -13.15 2.52
CA ARG A 445 -16.80 -14.33 2.58
C ARG A 445 -15.43 -14.04 1.96
N VAL A 446 -14.39 -14.52 2.62
CA VAL A 446 -13.01 -14.38 2.13
C VAL A 446 -12.41 -15.78 1.96
N VAL A 447 -11.81 -16.05 0.82
CA VAL A 447 -11.09 -17.30 0.55
C VAL A 447 -9.64 -16.98 0.24
N VAL A 448 -8.72 -17.50 1.06
CA VAL A 448 -7.27 -17.31 0.88
C VAL A 448 -6.66 -18.63 0.46
N GLN A 449 -6.13 -18.68 -0.75
CA GLN A 449 -5.42 -19.86 -1.28
C GLN A 449 -3.92 -19.72 -1.03
N THR A 450 -3.32 -20.77 -0.49
CA THR A 450 -1.89 -20.81 -0.15
C THR A 450 -1.35 -22.23 -0.13
N TYR A 451 -0.07 -22.38 -0.40
CA TYR A 451 0.70 -23.62 -0.16
C TYR A 451 1.31 -23.64 1.25
N SER A 452 1.24 -22.54 1.99
CA SER A 452 1.80 -22.36 3.33
C SER A 452 0.69 -22.17 4.37
N ALA A 453 -0.34 -23.04 4.36
CA ALA A 453 -1.52 -22.89 5.22
C ALA A 453 -1.24 -22.92 6.74
N CYS A 454 -0.08 -23.40 7.16
CA CYS A 454 0.36 -23.42 8.56
C CYS A 454 1.18 -22.18 8.95
N ASP A 455 1.49 -21.28 8.00
CA ASP A 455 2.27 -20.09 8.26
C ASP A 455 1.57 -19.13 9.24
N VAL A 456 2.34 -18.56 10.16
CA VAL A 456 1.82 -17.71 11.25
C VAL A 456 1.11 -16.49 10.71
N ALA A 457 1.68 -15.79 9.72
CA ALA A 457 1.08 -14.59 9.16
C ALA A 457 -0.30 -14.89 8.54
N ILE A 458 -0.42 -16.03 7.85
CA ILE A 458 -1.69 -16.44 7.22
C ILE A 458 -2.72 -16.85 8.27
N ARG A 459 -2.31 -17.65 9.26
CA ARG A 459 -3.23 -18.14 10.30
C ARG A 459 -3.70 -17.04 11.22
N ALA A 460 -2.79 -16.17 11.63
CA ALA A 460 -3.11 -15.04 12.48
C ALA A 460 -4.05 -14.04 11.76
N ALA A 461 -3.78 -13.74 10.49
CA ALA A 461 -4.68 -12.90 9.70
C ALA A 461 -6.06 -13.54 9.53
N ALA A 462 -6.13 -14.87 9.33
CA ALA A 462 -7.40 -15.59 9.19
C ALA A 462 -8.25 -15.61 10.47
N SER A 463 -7.62 -15.58 11.64
CA SER A 463 -8.30 -15.51 12.94
C SER A 463 -8.42 -14.09 13.51
N TYR A 464 -7.91 -13.07 12.80
CA TYR A 464 -7.77 -11.69 13.30
C TYR A 464 -6.98 -11.60 14.61
N ASP A 465 -6.05 -12.53 14.82
CA ASP A 465 -5.17 -12.60 16.00
C ASP A 465 -3.85 -11.88 15.72
N ARG A 466 -3.92 -10.55 15.66
CA ARG A 466 -2.76 -9.69 15.42
C ARG A 466 -1.73 -9.81 16.52
N GLU A 467 -2.14 -9.96 17.77
CA GLU A 467 -1.21 -10.03 18.90
C GLU A 467 -0.27 -11.23 18.78
N ARG A 468 -0.81 -12.37 18.37
CA ARG A 468 -0.01 -13.54 18.08
C ARG A 468 0.99 -13.29 16.97
N PHE A 469 0.55 -12.69 15.86
CA PHE A 469 1.45 -12.35 14.75
C PHE A 469 2.58 -11.42 15.21
N LEU A 470 2.25 -10.36 15.95
CA LEU A 470 3.21 -9.37 16.44
C LEU A 470 4.24 -10.02 17.37
N ALA A 471 3.81 -10.88 18.30
CA ALA A 471 4.71 -11.55 19.24
C ALA A 471 5.75 -12.40 18.49
N GLU A 472 5.31 -13.27 17.56
CA GLU A 472 6.19 -14.16 16.82
C GLU A 472 7.12 -13.41 15.85
N GLU A 473 6.58 -12.41 15.11
CA GLU A 473 7.35 -11.64 14.14
C GLU A 473 8.39 -10.71 14.80
N LEU A 474 8.05 -10.04 15.90
CA LEU A 474 8.97 -9.17 16.61
C LEU A 474 10.10 -9.97 17.25
N GLU A 475 9.83 -11.12 17.88
CA GLU A 475 10.86 -12.01 18.40
C GLU A 475 11.84 -12.47 17.32
N LEU A 476 11.30 -12.85 16.13
CA LEU A 476 12.13 -13.23 15.00
C LEU A 476 13.02 -12.07 14.52
N ARG A 477 12.47 -10.86 14.43
CA ARG A 477 13.22 -9.66 13.98
C ARG A 477 14.30 -9.25 14.99
N GLU A 478 14.03 -9.36 16.27
CA GLU A 478 15.01 -9.10 17.31
C GLU A 478 16.17 -10.09 17.21
N GLY A 479 15.87 -11.37 17.14
CA GLY A 479 16.88 -12.43 17.04
C GLY A 479 17.76 -12.36 15.80
N LEU A 480 17.21 -11.90 14.67
CA LEU A 480 17.92 -11.75 13.40
C LEU A 480 18.54 -10.37 13.18
N GLY A 481 18.30 -9.40 14.07
CA GLY A 481 18.78 -8.04 13.91
C GLY A 481 18.10 -7.30 12.74
N TYR A 482 16.77 -7.33 12.68
CA TYR A 482 15.96 -6.59 11.71
C TYR A 482 15.23 -5.39 12.34
N PRO A 483 14.80 -4.40 11.54
CA PRO A 483 13.90 -3.35 12.01
C PRO A 483 12.62 -3.95 12.65
N PRO A 484 12.13 -3.39 13.77
CA PRO A 484 12.42 -2.05 14.33
C PRO A 484 13.64 -1.97 15.25
N TYR A 485 14.28 -3.08 15.61
CA TYR A 485 15.38 -3.12 16.58
C TYR A 485 16.69 -2.54 16.05
N VAL A 486 16.90 -2.60 14.74
CA VAL A 486 18.06 -2.04 14.06
C VAL A 486 17.65 -1.15 12.89
N ARG A 487 18.58 -0.38 12.36
CA ARG A 487 18.42 0.38 11.11
C ARG A 487 19.22 -0.28 10.01
N LEU A 488 18.59 -0.49 8.86
CA LEU A 488 19.22 -1.04 7.67
C LEU A 488 19.48 0.06 6.64
N ALA A 489 20.69 0.09 6.08
CA ALA A 489 21.05 0.93 4.96
C ALA A 489 21.46 0.06 3.77
N ASN A 490 20.86 0.30 2.61
CA ASN A 490 21.22 -0.38 1.37
C ASN A 490 22.02 0.54 0.48
N VAL A 491 23.27 0.15 0.15
CA VAL A 491 24.14 0.85 -0.78
C VAL A 491 24.06 0.16 -2.13
N LEU A 492 23.40 0.81 -3.10
CA LEU A 492 23.24 0.28 -4.45
C LEU A 492 24.31 0.83 -5.40
N VAL A 493 25.08 -0.06 -6.00
CA VAL A 493 26.04 0.23 -7.06
C VAL A 493 25.48 -0.25 -8.38
N TRP A 494 25.51 0.57 -9.43
CA TRP A 494 25.05 0.18 -10.75
C TRP A 494 25.91 0.79 -11.87
N GLY A 495 25.98 0.11 -13.02
CA GLY A 495 26.76 0.58 -14.17
C GLY A 495 26.55 -0.32 -15.39
N ARG A 496 27.09 0.10 -16.54
CA ARG A 496 26.99 -0.66 -17.79
C ARG A 496 27.95 -1.86 -17.86
N ASN A 497 29.06 -1.77 -17.15
CA ASN A 497 30.10 -2.80 -17.10
C ASN A 497 29.96 -3.59 -15.78
N GLU A 498 29.78 -4.90 -15.88
CA GLU A 498 29.59 -5.80 -14.74
C GLU A 498 30.81 -5.84 -13.83
N ASP A 499 32.01 -6.02 -14.41
CA ASP A 499 33.26 -6.14 -13.65
C ASP A 499 33.58 -4.84 -12.89
N ALA A 500 33.32 -3.68 -13.50
CA ALA A 500 33.48 -2.40 -12.84
C ALA A 500 32.51 -2.24 -11.65
N VAL A 501 31.24 -2.61 -11.82
CA VAL A 501 30.25 -2.59 -10.72
C VAL A 501 30.69 -3.51 -9.58
N ARG A 502 31.12 -4.72 -9.90
CA ARG A 502 31.60 -5.72 -8.93
C ARG A 502 32.85 -5.24 -8.19
N THR A 503 33.78 -4.62 -8.90
CA THR A 503 35.01 -4.08 -8.30
C THR A 503 34.72 -2.93 -7.34
N VAL A 504 33.88 -1.97 -7.76
CA VAL A 504 33.46 -0.83 -6.91
C VAL A 504 32.69 -1.33 -5.67
N ALA A 505 31.76 -2.28 -5.83
CA ALA A 505 30.99 -2.81 -4.71
C ALA A 505 31.90 -3.51 -3.66
N LYS A 506 32.90 -4.29 -4.11
CA LYS A 506 33.89 -4.92 -3.23
C LYS A 506 34.78 -3.88 -2.52
N GLY A 507 35.21 -2.84 -3.23
CA GLY A 507 35.98 -1.74 -2.66
C GLY A 507 35.20 -1.02 -1.56
N LEU A 508 33.94 -0.64 -1.84
CA LEU A 508 33.04 -0.02 -0.84
C LEU A 508 32.80 -0.91 0.38
N TYR A 509 32.64 -2.22 0.16
CA TYR A 509 32.50 -3.17 1.28
C TYR A 509 33.75 -3.16 2.18
N HIS A 510 34.93 -3.18 1.59
CA HIS A 510 36.20 -3.12 2.32
C HIS A 510 36.33 -1.82 3.13
N ASP A 511 36.09 -0.67 2.48
CA ASP A 511 36.21 0.64 3.09
C ASP A 511 35.20 0.82 4.25
N LEU A 512 33.93 0.43 4.02
CA LEU A 512 32.89 0.46 5.04
C LEU A 512 33.22 -0.47 6.20
N SER A 513 33.71 -1.69 5.93
CA SER A 513 34.12 -2.64 6.97
C SER A 513 35.26 -2.09 7.85
N GLN A 514 36.23 -1.41 7.25
CA GLN A 514 37.30 -0.74 7.99
C GLN A 514 36.79 0.43 8.84
N LEU A 515 35.88 1.27 8.29
CA LEU A 515 35.28 2.39 9.01
C LEU A 515 34.48 1.93 10.25
N VAL A 516 33.84 0.79 10.13
CA VAL A 516 32.98 0.21 11.19
C VAL A 516 33.79 -0.52 12.24
N ALA A 517 34.90 -1.18 11.86
CA ALA A 517 35.78 -1.92 12.78
C ALA A 517 36.28 -1.07 13.96
N GLY A 518 36.36 0.26 13.82
CA GLY A 518 36.75 1.20 14.88
C GLY A 518 35.61 1.77 15.73
N LYS A 519 34.33 1.45 15.42
CA LYS A 519 33.16 2.11 16.04
C LYS A 519 32.39 1.27 17.07
N GLY A 520 32.89 0.09 17.47
CA GLY A 520 32.27 -0.77 18.49
C GLY A 520 31.19 -1.72 17.93
N ALA A 521 30.57 -2.51 18.82
CA ALA A 521 29.78 -3.69 18.49
C ALA A 521 28.39 -3.42 17.83
N GLY A 522 28.03 -2.17 17.52
CA GLY A 522 26.69 -1.80 17.02
C GLY A 522 26.56 -1.76 15.51
N TRP A 523 27.60 -2.11 14.72
CA TRP A 523 27.59 -1.97 13.28
C TRP A 523 27.98 -3.27 12.57
N LEU A 524 27.22 -3.64 11.54
CA LEU A 524 27.48 -4.79 10.69
C LEU A 524 27.45 -4.35 9.22
N VAL A 525 28.46 -4.73 8.45
CA VAL A 525 28.50 -4.56 7.01
C VAL A 525 28.39 -5.93 6.35
N LEU A 526 27.36 -6.13 5.55
CA LEU A 526 27.16 -7.38 4.82
C LEU A 526 27.90 -7.33 3.47
N PRO A 527 28.39 -8.48 2.96
CA PRO A 527 29.09 -8.52 1.68
C PRO A 527 28.16 -8.11 0.52
N PRO A 528 28.72 -7.54 -0.57
CA PRO A 528 27.92 -7.15 -1.72
C PRO A 528 27.34 -8.37 -2.43
N THR A 529 26.05 -8.31 -2.73
CA THR A 529 25.29 -9.34 -3.43
C THR A 529 24.63 -8.77 -4.68
N PRO A 530 24.47 -9.55 -5.77
CA PRO A 530 23.69 -9.11 -6.90
C PRO A 530 22.24 -8.78 -6.51
N CYS A 531 21.64 -7.78 -7.13
CA CYS A 531 20.21 -7.50 -6.95
C CYS A 531 19.35 -8.63 -7.53
N VAL A 532 18.10 -8.77 -7.03
CA VAL A 532 17.11 -9.73 -7.58
C VAL A 532 16.96 -9.58 -9.10
N LEU A 533 16.98 -8.33 -9.59
CA LEU A 533 17.15 -8.02 -11.01
C LEU A 533 18.58 -7.55 -11.25
N GLU A 534 19.44 -8.48 -11.63
CA GLU A 534 20.87 -8.21 -11.87
C GLU A 534 21.09 -7.15 -12.95
N ARG A 535 20.19 -7.09 -13.94
CA ARG A 535 20.27 -6.14 -15.05
C ARG A 535 18.94 -5.42 -15.26
N LEU A 536 18.97 -4.10 -15.25
CA LEU A 536 17.82 -3.25 -15.52
C LEU A 536 18.18 -2.12 -16.48
N LYS A 537 17.39 -1.95 -17.55
CA LYS A 537 17.61 -0.91 -18.58
C LYS A 537 19.06 -0.85 -19.09
N GLY A 538 19.68 -2.01 -19.28
CA GLY A 538 21.05 -2.12 -19.78
C GLY A 538 22.15 -1.94 -18.74
N SER A 539 21.83 -1.66 -17.49
CA SER A 539 22.78 -1.51 -16.38
C SER A 539 22.76 -2.72 -15.45
N TRP A 540 23.92 -3.15 -15.00
CA TRP A 540 24.15 -4.14 -13.95
C TRP A 540 23.97 -3.49 -12.57
N ARG A 541 23.53 -4.30 -11.59
CA ARG A 541 23.27 -3.85 -10.21
C ARG A 541 23.83 -4.82 -9.20
#